data_633a3e27909dca1bee97f6b65f1dd5cd
#
_entry.id   633a3e27909dca1bee97f6b65f1dd5cd
#
_cell.length_a   1.000
_cell.length_b   1.000
_cell.length_c   1.000
_cell.angle_alpha   90.00
_cell.angle_beta   90.00
_cell.angle_gamma   90.00
#
_symmetry.space_group_name_H-M   'P 1'
#
loop_
_entity.id
_entity.type
_entity.pdbx_description
1 polymer ?
#
loop_
_entity_poly.entity_id
_entity_poly.type
_entity_poly.pdbx_seq_one_letter_code
_entity_poly.pdbx_strand_id
1 'polypeptide(L)'
;MKALIWVNFFGLPMAEAITLETGEKSPSFDAQDSKGERHNLEEILQSGQKVILYFYPRDSTPGCTVQACDFRDDMARLTAHGYKVFGVSKDSEKSHENFISKQELNFPLLMDEDGSIHEAFGTWRMKKNYGKEYMGCARSTFVIGEDGNLIFARYNVKAKGHVAMLTRELGLDE
;
A
#
# COMPACT_ATOMS: atom_id res chain seq x y z
N MET A 1 2.84 -1.87 -21.92
CA MET A 1 3.18 -2.47 -20.61
C MET A 1 4.21 -3.57 -20.80
N LYS A 2 5.38 -3.43 -20.19
CA LYS A 2 6.39 -4.48 -20.28
C LYS A 2 6.21 -5.44 -19.12
N ALA A 3 5.81 -6.67 -19.42
CA ALA A 3 5.71 -7.72 -18.44
C ALA A 3 7.05 -8.45 -18.35
N LEU A 4 7.55 -8.64 -17.12
CA LEU A 4 8.73 -9.44 -16.87
C LEU A 4 8.27 -10.86 -16.62
N ILE A 5 8.73 -11.79 -17.48
CA ILE A 5 8.42 -13.20 -17.32
C ILE A 5 9.49 -13.82 -16.41
N TRP A 6 9.05 -14.32 -15.25
CA TRP A 6 9.90 -15.05 -14.32
C TRP A 6 9.67 -16.54 -14.51
N VAL A 7 10.72 -17.32 -14.34
CA VAL A 7 10.62 -18.78 -14.36
C VAL A 7 11.00 -19.33 -12.99
N ASN A 8 10.33 -20.41 -12.59
CA ASN A 8 10.68 -21.11 -11.37
C ASN A 8 11.93 -21.98 -11.60
N PHE A 9 12.35 -22.71 -10.56
CA PHE A 9 13.53 -23.58 -10.61
C PHE A 9 13.49 -24.62 -11.74
N PHE A 10 12.29 -25.00 -12.19
CA PHE A 10 12.11 -25.98 -13.28
C PHE A 10 11.92 -25.33 -14.65
N GLY A 11 12.15 -24.04 -14.78
CA GLY A 11 11.96 -23.32 -16.05
C GLY A 11 10.50 -23.06 -16.42
N LEU A 12 9.56 -23.33 -15.51
CA LEU A 12 8.14 -23.04 -15.73
C LEU A 12 7.86 -21.55 -15.52
N PRO A 13 6.99 -20.94 -16.34
CA PRO A 13 6.68 -19.53 -16.17
C PRO A 13 5.98 -19.29 -14.82
N MET A 14 6.50 -18.31 -14.08
CA MET A 14 5.86 -17.82 -12.87
C MET A 14 4.86 -16.72 -13.25
N ALA A 15 3.82 -16.57 -12.42
CA ALA A 15 2.86 -15.49 -12.62
C ALA A 15 3.58 -14.14 -12.61
N GLU A 16 3.34 -13.33 -13.64
CA GLU A 16 3.91 -11.99 -13.75
C GLU A 16 3.28 -11.04 -12.76
N ALA A 17 4.09 -10.17 -12.16
CA ALA A 17 3.56 -9.08 -11.35
C ALA A 17 2.88 -8.06 -12.25
N ILE A 18 1.64 -7.69 -11.87
CA ILE A 18 0.89 -6.64 -12.54
C ILE A 18 1.57 -5.31 -12.25
N THR A 19 1.64 -4.42 -13.22
CA THR A 19 2.10 -3.04 -13.01
C THR A 19 0.97 -2.09 -13.37
N LEU A 20 0.46 -1.41 -12.35
CA LEU A 20 -0.62 -0.44 -12.50
C LEU A 20 -0.05 0.95 -12.76
N GLU A 21 -0.76 1.72 -13.57
CA GLU A 21 -0.39 3.08 -13.92
C GLU A 21 -1.49 4.07 -13.57
N THR A 22 -1.11 5.31 -13.34
CA THR A 22 -2.05 6.41 -13.14
C THR A 22 -3.04 6.47 -14.30
N GLY A 23 -4.33 6.60 -13.99
CA GLY A 23 -5.42 6.63 -14.96
C GLY A 23 -6.10 5.28 -15.14
N GLU A 24 -5.47 4.18 -14.78
CA GLU A 24 -6.09 2.86 -14.88
C GLU A 24 -7.11 2.65 -13.75
N LYS A 25 -8.05 1.76 -13.99
CA LYS A 25 -8.99 1.33 -12.95
C LYS A 25 -8.24 0.56 -11.86
N SER A 26 -8.49 0.91 -10.60
CA SER A 26 -7.93 0.21 -9.46
C SER A 26 -8.52 -1.19 -9.31
N PRO A 27 -7.70 -2.19 -8.94
CA PRO A 27 -8.27 -3.43 -8.41
C PRO A 27 -9.13 -3.13 -7.19
N SER A 28 -10.10 -3.99 -6.91
CA SER A 28 -10.91 -3.89 -5.71
C SER A 28 -10.26 -4.63 -4.55
N PHE A 29 -10.65 -4.30 -3.33
CA PHE A 29 -10.29 -5.08 -2.16
C PHE A 29 -11.45 -5.11 -1.18
N ASP A 30 -11.49 -6.18 -0.40
CA ASP A 30 -12.41 -6.38 0.71
C ASP A 30 -11.60 -7.09 1.79
N ALA A 31 -11.18 -6.36 2.82
CA ALA A 31 -10.25 -6.89 3.80
C ALA A 31 -10.58 -6.41 5.19
N GLN A 32 -10.13 -7.19 6.18
CA GLN A 32 -10.22 -6.79 7.59
C GLN A 32 -8.94 -6.07 8.00
N ASP A 33 -9.07 -5.13 8.92
CA ASP A 33 -7.92 -4.55 9.60
C ASP A 33 -7.55 -5.38 10.82
N SER A 34 -6.50 -4.98 11.54
CA SER A 34 -6.02 -5.72 12.71
C SER A 34 -6.97 -5.68 13.91
N LYS A 35 -8.00 -4.83 13.87
CA LYS A 35 -9.03 -4.75 14.90
C LYS A 35 -10.28 -5.54 14.51
N GLY A 36 -10.25 -6.23 13.37
CA GLY A 36 -11.37 -7.03 12.88
C GLY A 36 -12.42 -6.24 12.12
N GLU A 37 -12.22 -4.95 11.89
CA GLU A 37 -13.15 -4.13 11.10
C GLU A 37 -12.93 -4.38 9.61
N ARG A 38 -14.04 -4.61 8.90
CA ARG A 38 -14.01 -4.87 7.45
C ARG A 38 -14.02 -3.57 6.67
N HIS A 39 -13.21 -3.53 5.61
CA HIS A 39 -13.12 -2.40 4.70
C HIS A 39 -13.29 -2.90 3.26
N ASN A 40 -14.27 -2.37 2.57
CA ASN A 40 -14.57 -2.69 1.17
C ASN A 40 -14.37 -1.44 0.32
N LEU A 41 -13.52 -1.53 -0.69
CA LEU A 41 -13.16 -0.38 -1.51
C LEU A 41 -14.38 0.26 -2.15
N GLU A 42 -15.25 -0.52 -2.77
CA GLU A 42 -16.42 0.02 -3.47
C GLU A 42 -17.35 0.78 -2.54
N GLU A 43 -17.58 0.25 -1.34
CA GLU A 43 -18.40 0.92 -0.32
C GLU A 43 -17.78 2.25 0.12
N ILE A 44 -16.46 2.29 0.27
CA ILE A 44 -15.75 3.51 0.65
C ILE A 44 -15.89 4.57 -0.44
N LEU A 45 -15.68 4.19 -1.69
CA LEU A 45 -15.79 5.13 -2.82
C LEU A 45 -17.23 5.64 -2.99
N GLN A 46 -18.23 4.79 -2.78
CA GLN A 46 -19.64 5.18 -2.83
C GLN A 46 -20.00 6.19 -1.74
N SER A 47 -19.28 6.18 -0.62
CA SER A 47 -19.49 7.17 0.45
C SER A 47 -18.91 8.55 0.12
N GLY A 48 -18.26 8.70 -1.04
CA GLY A 48 -17.65 9.96 -1.47
C GLY A 48 -16.22 10.17 -1.01
N GLN A 49 -15.58 9.14 -0.45
CA GLN A 49 -14.18 9.22 -0.02
C GLN A 49 -13.24 8.68 -1.09
N LYS A 50 -12.02 9.20 -1.08
CA LYS A 50 -10.90 8.68 -1.86
C LYS A 50 -10.01 7.85 -0.95
N VAL A 51 -9.19 6.96 -1.52
CA VAL A 51 -8.37 6.04 -0.74
C VAL A 51 -6.89 6.22 -1.09
N ILE A 52 -6.08 6.33 -0.05
CA ILE A 52 -4.63 6.17 -0.15
C ILE A 52 -4.30 4.79 0.41
N LEU A 53 -3.78 3.92 -0.45
CA LEU A 53 -3.43 2.55 -0.10
C LEU A 53 -1.91 2.42 -0.28
N TYR A 54 -1.18 2.23 0.82
CA TYR A 54 0.27 2.07 0.71
C TYR A 54 0.72 0.71 1.23
N PHE A 55 1.63 0.10 0.49
CA PHE A 55 2.20 -1.21 0.79
C PHE A 55 3.60 -1.03 1.34
N TYR A 56 3.91 -1.70 2.43
CA TYR A 56 5.22 -1.63 3.07
C TYR A 56 5.69 -3.03 3.47
N PRO A 57 7.02 -3.27 3.50
CA PRO A 57 7.53 -4.62 3.68
C PRO A 57 7.26 -5.25 5.04
N ARG A 58 7.39 -4.50 6.13
CA ARG A 58 7.31 -5.10 7.46
C ARG A 58 7.07 -4.08 8.57
N ASP A 59 6.15 -4.40 9.49
CA ASP A 59 5.89 -3.62 10.68
C ASP A 59 7.17 -3.40 11.50
N SER A 60 7.24 -2.25 12.16
CA SER A 60 8.25 -1.93 13.17
C SER A 60 9.70 -1.88 12.67
N THR A 61 9.91 -1.93 11.35
CA THR A 61 11.23 -1.68 10.76
C THR A 61 11.47 -0.16 10.66
N PRO A 62 12.74 0.31 10.62
CA PRO A 62 13.02 1.75 10.65
C PRO A 62 12.32 2.56 9.55
N GLY A 63 12.43 2.12 8.30
CA GLY A 63 11.81 2.82 7.17
C GLY A 63 10.29 2.80 7.23
N CYS A 64 9.70 1.66 7.55
CA CYS A 64 8.25 1.52 7.65
C CYS A 64 7.70 2.35 8.82
N THR A 65 8.45 2.48 9.90
CA THR A 65 8.09 3.32 11.04
C THR A 65 8.08 4.79 10.64
N VAL A 66 9.11 5.27 9.94
CA VAL A 66 9.17 6.66 9.46
C VAL A 66 7.97 6.96 8.56
N GLN A 67 7.69 6.10 7.61
CA GLN A 67 6.57 6.29 6.68
C GLN A 67 5.22 6.33 7.41
N ALA A 68 4.99 5.38 8.32
CA ALA A 68 3.74 5.32 9.09
C ALA A 68 3.55 6.54 9.98
N CYS A 69 4.61 6.99 10.65
CA CYS A 69 4.55 8.18 11.51
C CYS A 69 4.29 9.45 10.70
N ASP A 70 4.87 9.56 9.51
CA ASP A 70 4.62 10.70 8.62
C ASP A 70 3.15 10.73 8.17
N PHE A 71 2.55 9.59 7.84
CA PHE A 71 1.11 9.50 7.56
C PHE A 71 0.28 9.89 8.78
N ARG A 72 0.64 9.36 9.95
CA ARG A 72 -0.04 9.67 11.21
C ARG A 72 -0.08 11.18 11.47
N ASP A 73 1.07 11.84 11.30
CA ASP A 73 1.21 13.27 11.58
C ASP A 73 0.44 14.14 10.58
N ASP A 74 0.19 13.63 9.38
CA ASP A 74 -0.50 14.37 8.32
C ASP A 74 -1.99 13.98 8.18
N MET A 75 -2.48 13.10 9.06
CA MET A 75 -3.79 12.49 8.91
C MET A 75 -4.95 13.51 8.95
N ALA A 76 -4.85 14.54 9.78
CA ALA A 76 -5.89 15.58 9.85
C ALA A 76 -6.07 16.26 8.50
N ARG A 77 -4.98 16.61 7.81
CA ARG A 77 -5.01 17.22 6.49
C ARG A 77 -5.57 16.26 5.44
N LEU A 78 -5.11 15.03 5.43
CA LEU A 78 -5.57 14.01 4.49
C LEU A 78 -7.07 13.74 4.65
N THR A 79 -7.54 13.59 5.87
CA THR A 79 -8.97 13.39 6.18
C THR A 79 -9.80 14.60 5.75
N ALA A 80 -9.31 15.83 5.99
CA ALA A 80 -10.00 17.04 5.59
C ALA A 80 -10.19 17.13 4.07
N HIS A 81 -9.30 16.53 3.30
CA HIS A 81 -9.40 16.48 1.84
C HIS A 81 -10.14 15.25 1.32
N GLY A 82 -10.77 14.47 2.19
CA GLY A 82 -11.61 13.33 1.82
C GLY A 82 -10.85 12.04 1.55
N TYR A 83 -9.61 11.92 2.03
CA TYR A 83 -8.81 10.71 1.89
C TYR A 83 -8.93 9.81 3.09
N LYS A 84 -9.11 8.52 2.83
CA LYS A 84 -8.99 7.46 3.83
C LYS A 84 -7.69 6.72 3.57
N VAL A 85 -6.87 6.52 4.60
CA VAL A 85 -5.54 5.93 4.47
C VAL A 85 -5.53 4.51 5.03
N PHE A 86 -4.94 3.58 4.29
CA PHE A 86 -4.70 2.21 4.72
C PHE A 86 -3.26 1.84 4.47
N GLY A 87 -2.60 1.27 5.47
CA GLY A 87 -1.33 0.58 5.27
C GLY A 87 -1.60 -0.91 5.06
N VAL A 88 -0.79 -1.56 4.24
CA VAL A 88 -0.91 -2.98 3.92
C VAL A 88 0.43 -3.66 4.03
N SER A 89 0.52 -4.73 4.80
CA SER A 89 1.66 -5.64 4.80
C SER A 89 1.16 -7.07 5.04
N LYS A 90 2.08 -8.03 4.91
CA LYS A 90 1.75 -9.44 5.15
C LYS A 90 1.94 -9.85 6.61
N ASP A 91 2.17 -8.89 7.49
CA ASP A 91 2.36 -9.15 8.93
C ASP A 91 1.08 -9.65 9.59
N SER A 92 1.26 -10.31 10.73
CA SER A 92 0.16 -10.86 11.52
C SER A 92 -0.66 -9.76 12.21
N GLU A 93 -1.85 -10.14 12.66
CA GLU A 93 -2.72 -9.27 13.46
C GLU A 93 -1.98 -8.70 14.67
N LYS A 94 -1.29 -9.55 15.41
CA LYS A 94 -0.54 -9.15 16.60
C LYS A 94 0.57 -8.15 16.26
N SER A 95 1.28 -8.37 15.17
CA SER A 95 2.33 -7.46 14.70
C SER A 95 1.74 -6.09 14.38
N HIS A 96 0.63 -6.04 13.64
CA HIS A 96 -0.07 -4.80 13.33
C HIS A 96 -0.54 -4.07 14.58
N GLU A 97 -1.14 -4.78 15.52
CA GLU A 97 -1.61 -4.19 16.79
C GLU A 97 -0.46 -3.59 17.58
N ASN A 98 0.67 -4.28 17.66
CA ASN A 98 1.86 -3.77 18.34
C ASN A 98 2.40 -2.52 17.66
N PHE A 99 2.44 -2.51 16.33
CA PHE A 99 2.91 -1.36 15.55
C PHE A 99 2.01 -0.15 15.76
N ILE A 100 0.70 -0.33 15.64
CA ILE A 100 -0.29 0.73 15.87
C ILE A 100 -0.15 1.29 17.29
N SER A 101 -0.08 0.42 18.28
CA SER A 101 0.00 0.83 19.68
C SER A 101 1.30 1.59 19.98
N LYS A 102 2.43 1.04 19.55
CA LYS A 102 3.74 1.61 19.83
C LYS A 102 3.93 2.97 19.15
N GLN A 103 3.45 3.13 17.92
CA GLN A 103 3.61 4.37 17.16
C GLN A 103 2.38 5.27 17.22
N GLU A 104 1.35 4.89 17.95
CA GLU A 104 0.10 5.64 18.07
C GLU A 104 -0.50 5.98 16.69
N LEU A 105 -0.54 4.97 15.81
CA LEU A 105 -1.07 5.15 14.46
C LEU A 105 -2.59 5.39 14.52
N ASN A 106 -3.05 6.37 13.75
CA ASN A 106 -4.45 6.81 13.73
C ASN A 106 -5.15 6.45 12.41
N PHE A 107 -4.68 5.41 11.76
CA PHE A 107 -5.30 4.84 10.56
C PHE A 107 -5.16 3.32 10.60
N PRO A 108 -6.05 2.59 9.92
CA PRO A 108 -6.03 1.12 9.97
C PRO A 108 -4.91 0.51 9.13
N LEU A 109 -4.41 -0.64 9.59
CA LEU A 109 -3.52 -1.49 8.84
C LEU A 109 -4.31 -2.71 8.39
N LEU A 110 -4.38 -2.94 7.07
CA LEU A 110 -5.12 -4.08 6.51
C LEU A 110 -4.33 -5.36 6.66
N MET A 111 -5.05 -6.45 6.92
CA MET A 111 -4.52 -7.79 6.99
C MET A 111 -4.39 -8.36 5.58
N ASP A 112 -3.21 -8.82 5.21
CA ASP A 112 -2.96 -9.46 3.92
C ASP A 112 -1.96 -10.61 4.07
N GLU A 113 -2.16 -11.47 5.08
CA GLU A 113 -1.23 -12.57 5.36
C GLU A 113 -1.07 -13.53 4.17
N ASP A 114 -2.14 -13.76 3.40
CA ASP A 114 -2.09 -14.61 2.21
C ASP A 114 -1.52 -13.91 0.98
N GLY A 115 -1.30 -12.59 1.04
CA GLY A 115 -0.73 -11.82 -0.05
C GLY A 115 -1.67 -11.50 -1.20
N SER A 116 -2.97 -11.76 -1.06
CA SER A 116 -3.93 -11.57 -2.15
C SER A 116 -4.04 -10.09 -2.60
N ILE A 117 -3.99 -9.16 -1.66
CA ILE A 117 -4.04 -7.73 -1.99
C ILE A 117 -2.72 -7.31 -2.65
N HIS A 118 -1.58 -7.78 -2.13
CA HIS A 118 -0.28 -7.56 -2.78
C HIS A 118 -0.28 -8.03 -4.22
N GLU A 119 -0.82 -9.22 -4.46
CA GLU A 119 -0.87 -9.79 -5.80
C GLU A 119 -1.78 -8.97 -6.73
N ALA A 120 -2.95 -8.57 -6.24
CA ALA A 120 -3.90 -7.78 -7.02
C ALA A 120 -3.31 -6.43 -7.46
N PHE A 121 -2.51 -5.80 -6.62
CA PHE A 121 -1.87 -4.50 -6.92
C PHE A 121 -0.47 -4.64 -7.49
N GLY A 122 0.04 -5.86 -7.64
CA GLY A 122 1.35 -6.12 -8.23
C GLY A 122 2.54 -5.70 -7.37
N THR A 123 2.37 -5.62 -6.06
CA THR A 123 3.43 -5.15 -5.16
C THR A 123 4.33 -6.28 -4.64
N TRP A 124 3.90 -7.54 -4.80
CA TRP A 124 4.73 -8.70 -4.45
C TRP A 124 5.59 -9.06 -5.64
N ARG A 125 6.88 -8.73 -5.57
CA ARG A 125 7.79 -8.76 -6.72
C ARG A 125 9.13 -9.36 -6.37
N MET A 126 9.86 -9.75 -7.40
CA MET A 126 11.27 -10.09 -7.26
C MET A 126 12.05 -8.83 -6.85
N LYS A 127 12.77 -8.94 -5.74
CA LYS A 127 13.64 -7.89 -5.21
C LYS A 127 15.08 -8.37 -5.25
N LYS A 128 16.00 -7.44 -5.41
CA LYS A 128 17.43 -7.74 -5.42
C LYS A 128 18.12 -6.96 -4.31
N ASN A 129 18.84 -7.66 -3.45
CA ASN A 129 19.56 -7.05 -2.35
C ASN A 129 20.88 -7.79 -2.14
N TYR A 130 21.98 -7.08 -2.20
CA TYR A 130 23.34 -7.63 -2.07
C TYR A 130 23.59 -8.83 -2.99
N GLY A 131 23.13 -8.74 -4.24
CA GLY A 131 23.28 -9.82 -5.22
C GLY A 131 22.34 -10.99 -5.06
N LYS A 132 21.49 -11.01 -4.04
CA LYS A 132 20.47 -12.05 -3.84
C LYS A 132 19.13 -11.58 -4.38
N GLU A 133 18.44 -12.46 -5.10
CA GLU A 133 17.10 -12.23 -5.58
C GLU A 133 16.10 -12.96 -4.68
N TYR A 134 15.02 -12.29 -4.30
CA TYR A 134 13.97 -12.85 -3.47
C TYR A 134 12.65 -12.17 -3.75
N MET A 135 11.56 -12.88 -3.52
CA MET A 135 10.21 -12.29 -3.62
C MET A 135 9.90 -11.51 -2.36
N GLY A 136 9.39 -10.31 -2.53
CA GLY A 136 9.02 -9.46 -1.40
C GLY A 136 8.13 -8.30 -1.80
N CYS A 137 7.69 -7.55 -0.80
CA CYS A 137 6.86 -6.37 -1.03
C CYS A 137 7.74 -5.21 -1.55
N ALA A 138 7.42 -4.73 -2.74
CA ALA A 138 7.95 -3.46 -3.23
C ALA A 138 7.14 -2.35 -2.56
N ARG A 139 7.79 -1.47 -1.79
CA ARG A 139 7.13 -0.33 -1.15
C ARG A 139 6.43 0.51 -2.23
N SER A 140 5.11 0.59 -2.17
CA SER A 140 4.30 1.16 -3.25
C SER A 140 3.13 1.94 -2.67
N THR A 141 2.67 2.94 -3.41
CA THR A 141 1.51 3.72 -2.99
C THR A 141 0.58 3.94 -4.17
N PHE A 142 -0.70 3.78 -3.90
CA PHE A 142 -1.79 4.00 -4.85
C PHE A 142 -2.78 4.96 -4.24
N VAL A 143 -3.26 5.91 -5.04
CA VAL A 143 -4.34 6.80 -4.64
C VAL A 143 -5.50 6.53 -5.59
N ILE A 144 -6.64 6.17 -5.01
CA ILE A 144 -7.83 5.75 -5.74
C ILE A 144 -8.86 6.86 -5.63
N GLY A 145 -9.30 7.38 -6.77
CA GLY A 145 -10.30 8.43 -6.85
C GLY A 145 -11.71 7.88 -6.64
N GLU A 146 -12.67 8.76 -6.45
CA GLU A 146 -14.08 8.41 -6.23
C GLU A 146 -14.66 7.59 -7.38
N ASP A 147 -14.14 7.77 -8.59
CA ASP A 147 -14.56 7.03 -9.79
C ASP A 147 -13.94 5.63 -9.87
N GLY A 148 -13.07 5.27 -8.93
CA GLY A 148 -12.39 3.98 -8.93
C GLY A 148 -11.11 3.95 -9.75
N ASN A 149 -10.73 5.04 -10.38
CA ASN A 149 -9.51 5.13 -11.16
C ASN A 149 -8.34 5.62 -10.30
N LEU A 150 -7.13 5.18 -10.67
CA LEU A 150 -5.91 5.57 -9.96
C LEU A 150 -5.54 7.01 -10.30
N ILE A 151 -5.52 7.86 -9.28
CA ILE A 151 -5.01 9.24 -9.38
C ILE A 151 -3.48 9.23 -9.34
N PHE A 152 -2.92 8.26 -8.61
CA PHE A 152 -1.49 8.12 -8.39
C PHE A 152 -1.16 6.63 -8.26
N ALA A 153 -0.08 6.19 -8.88
CA ALA A 153 0.41 4.82 -8.77
C ALA A 153 1.93 4.84 -8.89
N ARG A 154 2.62 4.39 -7.86
CA ARG A 154 4.08 4.38 -7.87
C ARG A 154 4.62 3.21 -7.07
N TYR A 155 5.52 2.45 -7.68
CA TYR A 155 6.24 1.33 -7.06
C TYR A 155 7.63 1.79 -6.64
N ASN A 156 8.24 1.07 -5.71
CA ASN A 156 9.60 1.32 -5.23
C ASN A 156 9.81 2.74 -4.70
N VAL A 157 8.86 3.21 -3.90
CA VAL A 157 8.93 4.52 -3.27
C VAL A 157 9.89 4.48 -2.07
N LYS A 158 10.49 5.62 -1.77
CA LYS A 158 11.34 5.76 -0.59
C LYS A 158 10.48 6.08 0.63
N ALA A 159 10.78 5.47 1.77
CA ALA A 159 10.06 5.72 3.02
C ALA A 159 10.24 7.16 3.49
N LYS A 160 11.47 7.65 3.49
CA LYS A 160 11.78 9.02 3.93
C LYS A 160 11.25 10.04 2.93
N GLY A 161 10.47 10.99 3.42
CA GLY A 161 9.92 12.08 2.59
C GLY A 161 8.76 11.66 1.70
N HIS A 162 8.27 10.42 1.84
CA HIS A 162 7.20 9.91 0.98
C HIS A 162 5.90 10.71 1.12
N VAL A 163 5.45 10.95 2.34
CA VAL A 163 4.16 11.65 2.58
C VAL A 163 4.24 13.09 2.09
N ALA A 164 5.36 13.77 2.30
CA ALA A 164 5.55 15.13 1.78
C ALA A 164 5.50 15.16 0.24
N MET A 165 6.12 14.19 -0.41
CA MET A 165 6.07 14.07 -1.87
C MET A 165 4.63 13.81 -2.33
N LEU A 166 3.94 12.89 -1.66
CA LEU A 166 2.57 12.50 -2.01
C LEU A 166 1.60 13.68 -1.88
N THR A 167 1.65 14.41 -0.77
CA THR A 167 0.77 15.58 -0.57
C THR A 167 1.02 16.66 -1.61
N ARG A 168 2.27 16.86 -2.01
CA ARG A 168 2.62 17.79 -3.07
C ARG A 168 2.05 17.33 -4.42
N GLU A 169 2.20 16.04 -4.77
CA GLU A 169 1.65 15.47 -6.01
C GLU A 169 0.12 15.54 -6.04
N LEU A 170 -0.54 15.43 -4.90
CA LEU A 170 -1.99 15.54 -4.80
C LEU A 170 -2.50 16.98 -4.71
N GLY A 171 -1.60 17.96 -4.70
CA GLY A 171 -1.97 19.37 -4.63
C GLY A 171 -2.50 19.81 -3.28
N LEU A 172 -2.08 19.16 -2.20
CA LEU A 172 -2.56 19.45 -0.83
C LEU A 172 -1.65 20.43 -0.08
N ASP A 173 -0.53 20.81 -0.68
CA ASP A 173 0.41 21.73 -0.06
C ASP A 173 -0.06 23.17 -0.27
N GLU A 174 -0.42 23.83 0.80
CA GLU A 174 -0.72 25.25 0.84
C GLU A 174 -0.01 25.92 1.98
#